data_4a9faf6c78d28c0b885532ec8b755ed6
#
_entry.id   4a9faf6c78d28c0b885532ec8b755ed6
#
_cell.length_a   1.000
_cell.length_b   1.000
_cell.length_c   1.000
_cell.angle_alpha   90.00
_cell.angle_beta   90.00
_cell.angle_gamma   90.00
#
_symmetry.space_group_name_H-M   'P 1'
#
loop_
_entity.id
_entity.type
_entity.pdbx_description
1 polymer ?
#
loop_
_entity_poly.entity_id
_entity_poly.type
_entity_poly.pdbx_seq_one_letter_code
_entity_poly.pdbx_strand_id
1 'polypeptide(L)'
;MSDCIIETKGLTKRYGEQVSVSSLDLHVQKGRIYGLLGRNGAGKTTTMKMLLGLTAPTSGTVSIFGRPLRGNEKGTLPRIGSLIESPGFYPNLTGTENLQIFARLRGLKSPNYIKGALELVNLPYRDKKRYAQYSLGMKQRLAIALAVMHDPELLILDEPINGLDPIGIAEVRDFIRTLCDERGKTILISSHILSEIALLADDIGIIDHGVLLEEESLAELEQKNGKVLRFTVSNAPVAAQLLQQEMGVRDVAVENGQELTVRDLRLDTGAAVRRFVEAGLVVSDAHLYEDTLEDYFK
;
A
#
# COMPACT_ATOMS: atom_id res chain seq x y z
N MET A 1 1.44 12.94 -22.67
CA MET A 1 1.54 13.72 -21.42
C MET A 1 1.39 12.71 -20.32
N SER A 2 2.28 12.65 -19.34
CA SER A 2 2.16 11.68 -18.26
C SER A 2 0.86 11.95 -17.49
N ASP A 3 0.07 10.92 -17.29
CA ASP A 3 -1.21 11.00 -16.55
C ASP A 3 -0.98 11.06 -15.02
N CYS A 4 0.25 11.46 -14.62
CA CYS A 4 0.66 11.53 -13.21
C CYS A 4 0.04 12.73 -12.51
N ILE A 5 -0.59 12.47 -11.37
CA ILE A 5 -1.14 13.52 -10.50
C ILE A 5 -0.10 14.03 -9.51
N ILE A 6 0.82 13.16 -9.07
CA ILE A 6 2.01 13.51 -8.28
C ILE A 6 3.24 13.08 -9.06
N GLU A 7 4.22 13.97 -9.15
CA GLU A 7 5.55 13.69 -9.71
C GLU A 7 6.60 14.36 -8.83
N THR A 8 7.63 13.61 -8.45
CA THR A 8 8.78 14.17 -7.74
C THR A 8 10.06 13.95 -8.55
N LYS A 9 11.02 14.87 -8.44
CA LYS A 9 12.33 14.77 -9.12
C LYS A 9 13.45 15.06 -8.13
N GLY A 10 14.27 14.06 -7.86
CA GLY A 10 15.40 14.13 -6.96
C GLY A 10 15.03 14.58 -5.55
N LEU A 11 13.79 14.25 -5.09
CA LEU A 11 13.25 14.75 -3.84
C LEU A 11 14.10 14.28 -2.66
N THR A 12 14.68 15.22 -1.92
CA THR A 12 15.61 14.91 -0.84
C THR A 12 15.24 15.67 0.42
N LYS A 13 15.34 15.02 1.58
CA LYS A 13 15.19 15.64 2.89
C LYS A 13 16.30 15.21 3.84
N ARG A 14 16.97 16.21 4.39
CA ARG A 14 17.99 16.05 5.44
C ARG A 14 17.55 16.80 6.70
N TYR A 15 17.80 16.19 7.84
CA TYR A 15 17.68 16.78 9.17
C TYR A 15 19.06 16.75 9.84
N GLY A 16 19.79 17.86 9.77
CA GLY A 16 21.19 17.89 10.15
C GLY A 16 22.03 16.92 9.29
N GLU A 17 22.66 15.95 9.89
CA GLU A 17 23.45 14.93 9.19
C GLU A 17 22.60 13.74 8.70
N GLN A 18 21.40 13.54 9.25
CA GLN A 18 20.53 12.43 8.88
C GLN A 18 19.82 12.71 7.55
N VAL A 19 19.96 11.81 6.58
CA VAL A 19 19.18 11.79 5.35
C VAL A 19 17.95 10.93 5.56
N SER A 20 16.76 11.57 5.55
CA SER A 20 15.49 10.85 5.73
C SER A 20 14.87 10.43 4.40
N VAL A 21 15.12 11.19 3.32
CA VAL A 21 14.71 10.86 1.94
C VAL A 21 15.85 11.31 1.03
N SER A 22 16.24 10.47 0.08
CA SER A 22 17.39 10.69 -0.81
C SER A 22 17.00 10.48 -2.26
N SER A 23 17.00 11.57 -3.03
CA SER A 23 16.81 11.56 -4.50
C SER A 23 15.59 10.71 -4.96
N LEU A 24 14.44 10.90 -4.31
CA LEU A 24 13.23 10.11 -4.57
C LEU A 24 12.49 10.67 -5.79
N ASP A 25 12.30 9.82 -6.80
CA ASP A 25 11.51 10.06 -8.00
C ASP A 25 10.25 9.20 -7.93
N LEU A 26 9.10 9.83 -7.64
CA LEU A 26 7.81 9.17 -7.40
C LEU A 26 6.80 9.61 -8.47
N HIS A 27 6.01 8.65 -8.99
CA HIS A 27 5.04 8.89 -10.06
C HIS A 27 3.69 8.27 -9.70
N VAL A 28 2.77 9.07 -9.16
CA VAL A 28 1.41 8.62 -8.84
C VAL A 28 0.46 8.95 -9.99
N GLN A 29 -0.12 7.93 -10.58
CA GLN A 29 -1.04 8.08 -11.70
C GLN A 29 -2.45 8.48 -11.23
N LYS A 30 -3.13 9.29 -12.06
CA LYS A 30 -4.49 9.76 -11.77
C LYS A 30 -5.50 8.61 -11.77
N GLY A 31 -6.42 8.63 -10.79
CA GLY A 31 -7.51 7.65 -10.69
C GLY A 31 -7.05 6.26 -10.28
N ARG A 32 -5.89 6.16 -9.62
CA ARG A 32 -5.33 4.90 -9.12
C ARG A 32 -4.99 5.00 -7.64
N ILE A 33 -4.85 3.85 -7.01
CA ILE A 33 -4.36 3.72 -5.65
C ILE A 33 -2.88 3.36 -5.72
N TYR A 34 -2.04 4.24 -5.20
CA TYR A 34 -0.59 4.04 -5.10
C TYR A 34 -0.21 3.67 -3.66
N GLY A 35 0.38 2.51 -3.46
CA GLY A 35 0.91 2.03 -2.19
C GLY A 35 2.39 2.39 -2.01
N LEU A 36 2.73 3.24 -1.05
CA LEU A 36 4.13 3.51 -0.66
C LEU A 36 4.50 2.59 0.49
N LEU A 37 5.23 1.53 0.19
CA LEU A 37 5.61 0.47 1.12
C LEU A 37 7.01 0.70 1.68
N GLY A 38 7.21 0.41 2.96
CA GLY A 38 8.53 0.46 3.58
C GLY A 38 8.48 0.29 5.08
N ARG A 39 9.60 -0.10 5.68
CA ARG A 39 9.72 -0.26 7.13
C ARG A 39 9.49 1.05 7.89
N ASN A 40 9.28 0.96 9.20
CA ASN A 40 9.23 2.14 10.04
C ASN A 40 10.58 2.88 9.96
N GLY A 41 10.52 4.20 9.73
CA GLY A 41 11.73 5.02 9.50
C GLY A 41 12.27 5.03 8.08
N ALA A 42 11.68 4.31 7.12
CA ALA A 42 12.13 4.27 5.73
C ALA A 42 11.98 5.59 4.96
N GLY A 43 11.25 6.59 5.50
CA GLY A 43 11.05 7.89 4.85
C GLY A 43 9.63 8.16 4.34
N LYS A 44 8.67 7.23 4.48
CA LYS A 44 7.29 7.34 4.00
C LYS A 44 6.59 8.64 4.48
N THR A 45 6.46 8.80 5.79
CA THR A 45 5.84 10.00 6.40
C THR A 45 6.55 11.29 6.03
N THR A 46 7.88 11.27 5.95
CA THR A 46 8.68 12.44 5.52
C THR A 46 8.36 12.81 4.07
N THR A 47 8.28 11.83 3.19
CA THR A 47 7.86 12.01 1.80
C THR A 47 6.47 12.65 1.73
N MET A 48 5.49 12.07 2.42
CA MET A 48 4.12 12.62 2.44
C MET A 48 4.05 14.03 3.02
N LYS A 49 4.82 14.34 4.07
CA LYS A 49 4.93 15.70 4.62
C LYS A 49 5.50 16.70 3.60
N MET A 50 6.45 16.29 2.76
CA MET A 50 6.96 17.14 1.67
C MET A 50 5.91 17.36 0.57
N LEU A 51 5.15 16.32 0.19
CA LEU A 51 4.05 16.43 -0.79
C LEU A 51 2.93 17.36 -0.32
N LEU A 52 2.73 17.49 0.99
CA LEU A 52 1.73 18.37 1.59
C LEU A 52 2.27 19.78 1.94
N GLY A 53 3.54 20.04 1.63
CA GLY A 53 4.17 21.31 1.99
C GLY A 53 4.36 21.52 3.51
N LEU A 54 4.14 20.49 4.34
CA LEU A 54 4.35 20.53 5.79
C LEU A 54 5.83 20.57 6.16
N THR A 55 6.67 20.10 5.25
CA THR A 55 8.13 20.12 5.39
C THR A 55 8.74 20.50 4.05
N ALA A 56 9.61 21.52 4.04
CA ALA A 56 10.31 21.91 2.84
C ALA A 56 11.37 20.87 2.45
N PRO A 57 11.46 20.45 1.18
CA PRO A 57 12.58 19.65 0.69
C PRO A 57 13.92 20.36 0.90
N THR A 58 15.00 19.60 1.11
CA THR A 58 16.37 20.12 1.09
C THR A 58 16.82 20.36 -0.37
N SER A 59 16.44 19.44 -1.28
CA SER A 59 16.61 19.58 -2.72
C SER A 59 15.54 18.79 -3.48
N GLY A 60 15.52 18.93 -4.79
CA GLY A 60 14.51 18.32 -5.66
C GLY A 60 13.20 19.12 -5.73
N THR A 61 12.24 18.58 -6.45
CA THR A 61 10.98 19.26 -6.73
C THR A 61 9.77 18.33 -6.55
N VAL A 62 8.64 18.93 -6.25
CA VAL A 62 7.32 18.27 -6.17
C VAL A 62 6.39 18.97 -7.14
N SER A 63 5.75 18.20 -8.01
CA SER A 63 4.65 18.65 -8.88
C SER A 63 3.37 17.89 -8.54
N ILE A 64 2.26 18.62 -8.38
CA ILE A 64 0.94 18.02 -8.14
C ILE A 64 -0.07 18.67 -9.08
N PHE A 65 -0.94 17.86 -9.67
CA PHE A 65 -1.89 18.30 -10.72
C PHE A 65 -1.18 19.00 -11.89
N GLY A 66 0.03 18.52 -12.26
CA GLY A 66 0.82 19.06 -13.36
C GLY A 66 1.48 20.42 -13.09
N ARG A 67 1.51 20.88 -11.82
CA ARG A 67 2.10 22.18 -11.43
C ARG A 67 3.09 21.99 -10.28
N PRO A 68 4.20 22.73 -10.25
CA PRO A 68 5.08 22.76 -9.10
C PRO A 68 4.30 23.13 -7.84
N LEU A 69 4.46 22.38 -6.74
CA LEU A 69 3.79 22.68 -5.47
C LEU A 69 4.24 24.01 -4.93
N ARG A 70 5.56 24.26 -4.92
CA ARG A 70 6.13 25.51 -4.40
C ARG A 70 5.67 26.70 -5.22
N GLY A 71 5.00 27.63 -4.56
CA GLY A 71 4.43 28.84 -5.16
C GLY A 71 2.99 28.65 -5.67
N ASN A 72 2.46 27.41 -5.65
CA ASN A 72 1.07 27.10 -6.05
C ASN A 72 0.27 26.42 -4.93
N GLU A 73 0.73 26.47 -3.69
CA GLU A 73 0.14 25.77 -2.56
C GLU A 73 -1.35 26.14 -2.37
N LYS A 74 -1.70 27.42 -2.51
CA LYS A 74 -3.07 27.92 -2.36
C LYS A 74 -4.05 27.31 -3.37
N GLY A 75 -3.58 26.97 -4.55
CA GLY A 75 -4.42 26.35 -5.60
C GLY A 75 -4.41 24.82 -5.55
N THR A 76 -3.39 24.21 -4.92
CA THR A 76 -3.16 22.77 -4.90
C THR A 76 -3.70 22.12 -3.63
N LEU A 77 -3.32 22.62 -2.45
CA LEU A 77 -3.63 21.98 -1.16
C LEU A 77 -5.13 21.87 -0.85
N PRO A 78 -6.00 22.82 -1.22
CA PRO A 78 -7.45 22.65 -1.02
C PRO A 78 -8.08 21.48 -1.76
N ARG A 79 -7.43 20.96 -2.81
CA ARG A 79 -7.86 19.80 -3.61
C ARG A 79 -7.34 18.48 -3.05
N ILE A 80 -6.58 18.52 -1.95
CA ILE A 80 -5.97 17.36 -1.32
C ILE A 80 -6.63 17.10 0.04
N GLY A 81 -7.06 15.85 0.26
CA GLY A 81 -7.40 15.33 1.56
C GLY A 81 -6.19 14.60 2.15
N SER A 82 -5.93 14.78 3.42
CA SER A 82 -4.76 14.13 4.02
C SER A 82 -5.03 13.61 5.42
N LEU A 83 -4.41 12.49 5.72
CA LEU A 83 -4.29 11.92 7.06
C LEU A 83 -2.81 11.63 7.29
N ILE A 84 -2.14 12.50 8.07
CA ILE A 84 -0.75 12.34 8.50
C ILE A 84 -0.77 12.32 10.01
N GLU A 85 -0.36 11.20 10.58
CA GLU A 85 -0.46 10.97 12.02
C GLU A 85 -1.92 11.04 12.52
N SER A 86 -2.13 11.22 13.82
CA SER A 86 -3.49 11.33 14.38
C SER A 86 -4.00 12.76 14.34
N PRO A 87 -5.19 13.04 13.80
CA PRO A 87 -5.79 14.37 13.88
C PRO A 87 -5.99 14.83 15.33
N GLY A 88 -5.77 16.12 15.57
CA GLY A 88 -5.98 16.73 16.87
C GLY A 88 -7.47 16.91 17.22
N PHE A 89 -8.22 15.83 17.32
CA PHE A 89 -9.62 15.87 17.72
C PHE A 89 -9.78 16.17 19.21
N TYR A 90 -10.84 16.87 19.55
CA TYR A 90 -11.20 17.21 20.92
C TYR A 90 -11.90 16.02 21.61
N PRO A 91 -11.33 15.48 22.69
CA PRO A 91 -11.84 14.25 23.32
C PRO A 91 -13.25 14.39 23.92
N ASN A 92 -13.59 15.59 24.35
CA ASN A 92 -14.86 15.92 24.98
C ASN A 92 -16.00 16.24 24.00
N LEU A 93 -15.72 16.33 22.71
CA LEU A 93 -16.69 16.56 21.65
C LEU A 93 -17.08 15.23 20.96
N THR A 94 -18.25 15.21 20.33
CA THR A 94 -18.69 14.12 19.45
C THR A 94 -17.94 14.15 18.12
N GLY A 95 -18.03 13.09 17.32
CA GLY A 95 -17.45 13.07 15.98
C GLY A 95 -17.98 14.18 15.08
N THR A 96 -19.29 14.39 15.09
CA THR A 96 -19.93 15.48 14.32
C THR A 96 -19.43 16.85 14.74
N GLU A 97 -19.34 17.14 16.05
CA GLU A 97 -18.85 18.42 16.55
C GLU A 97 -17.38 18.66 16.18
N ASN A 98 -16.54 17.62 16.27
CA ASN A 98 -15.16 17.69 15.80
C ASN A 98 -15.11 18.07 14.31
N LEU A 99 -15.83 17.35 13.45
CA LEU A 99 -15.84 17.67 12.02
C LEU A 99 -16.41 19.07 11.74
N GLN A 100 -17.36 19.57 12.53
CA GLN A 100 -17.88 20.94 12.39
C GLN A 100 -16.79 22.00 12.57
N ILE A 101 -15.86 21.82 13.52
CA ILE A 101 -14.73 22.72 13.72
C ILE A 101 -13.89 22.78 12.45
N PHE A 102 -13.48 21.64 11.92
CA PHE A 102 -12.66 21.58 10.71
C PHE A 102 -13.40 22.05 9.45
N ALA A 103 -14.72 21.79 9.34
CA ALA A 103 -15.54 22.31 8.25
C ALA A 103 -15.55 23.85 8.26
N ARG A 104 -15.70 24.47 9.43
CA ARG A 104 -15.63 25.94 9.58
C ARG A 104 -14.26 26.49 9.19
N LEU A 105 -13.16 25.84 9.62
CA LEU A 105 -11.80 26.23 9.26
C LEU A 105 -11.55 26.17 7.75
N ARG A 106 -12.19 25.21 7.05
CA ARG A 106 -12.14 25.08 5.59
C ARG A 106 -13.17 25.94 4.85
N GLY A 107 -14.01 26.69 5.56
CA GLY A 107 -15.06 27.51 4.96
C GLY A 107 -16.23 26.72 4.38
N LEU A 108 -16.41 25.46 4.77
CA LEU A 108 -17.52 24.61 4.34
C LEU A 108 -18.79 24.99 5.10
N LYS A 109 -19.79 25.51 4.41
CA LYS A 109 -21.02 26.06 5.04
C LYS A 109 -22.15 25.02 5.15
N SER A 110 -22.19 24.02 4.25
CA SER A 110 -23.27 23.03 4.24
C SER A 110 -23.01 21.90 5.23
N PRO A 111 -24.00 21.51 6.07
CA PRO A 111 -23.88 20.33 6.93
C PRO A 111 -23.81 19.02 6.14
N ASN A 112 -24.17 19.02 4.87
CA ASN A 112 -24.14 17.85 4.01
C ASN A 112 -22.70 17.30 3.80
N TYR A 113 -21.68 18.16 3.84
CA TYR A 113 -20.28 17.71 3.79
C TYR A 113 -19.94 16.77 4.94
N ILE A 114 -20.38 17.13 6.17
CA ILE A 114 -20.12 16.30 7.36
C ILE A 114 -20.96 15.02 7.33
N LYS A 115 -22.25 15.19 6.99
CA LYS A 115 -23.16 14.04 6.91
C LYS A 115 -22.67 13.01 5.89
N GLY A 116 -22.37 13.44 4.69
CA GLY A 116 -21.85 12.56 3.62
C GLY A 116 -20.51 11.93 3.98
N ALA A 117 -19.59 12.67 4.64
CA ALA A 117 -18.32 12.09 5.07
C ALA A 117 -18.49 11.02 6.16
N LEU A 118 -19.40 11.23 7.12
CA LEU A 118 -19.68 10.23 8.16
C LEU A 118 -20.39 9.00 7.61
N GLU A 119 -21.35 9.20 6.69
CA GLU A 119 -22.01 8.10 5.98
C GLU A 119 -21.03 7.22 5.21
N LEU A 120 -20.06 7.86 4.52
CA LEU A 120 -19.02 7.16 3.76
C LEU A 120 -18.16 6.22 4.62
N VAL A 121 -17.90 6.59 5.87
CA VAL A 121 -17.07 5.79 6.78
C VAL A 121 -17.91 4.99 7.79
N ASN A 122 -19.20 4.81 7.54
CA ASN A 122 -20.13 4.08 8.42
C ASN A 122 -20.09 4.59 9.88
N LEU A 123 -20.02 5.90 10.07
CA LEU A 123 -20.17 6.52 11.37
C LEU A 123 -21.50 7.29 11.45
N PRO A 124 -22.20 7.21 12.60
CA PRO A 124 -23.49 7.86 12.74
C PRO A 124 -23.37 9.38 12.77
N TYR A 125 -24.20 10.06 12.00
CA TYR A 125 -24.39 11.51 12.12
C TYR A 125 -25.25 11.80 13.37
N ARG A 126 -24.81 12.78 14.18
CA ARG A 126 -25.45 13.14 15.46
C ARG A 126 -25.39 12.06 16.55
N ASP A 127 -24.33 11.27 16.59
CA ASP A 127 -24.02 10.43 17.73
C ASP A 127 -23.76 11.30 18.98
N LYS A 128 -24.27 10.84 20.14
CA LYS A 128 -24.00 11.48 21.44
C LYS A 128 -22.69 11.01 22.06
N LYS A 129 -22.07 9.99 21.51
CA LYS A 129 -20.82 9.41 21.98
C LYS A 129 -19.66 10.38 21.75
N ARG A 130 -18.91 10.67 22.81
CA ARG A 130 -17.73 11.55 22.71
C ARG A 130 -16.56 10.85 22.06
N TYR A 131 -15.69 11.59 21.41
CA TYR A 131 -14.49 11.05 20.75
C TYR A 131 -13.60 10.25 21.71
N ALA A 132 -13.48 10.64 22.98
CA ALA A 132 -12.75 9.89 24.00
C ALA A 132 -13.25 8.45 24.18
N GLN A 133 -14.51 8.20 23.86
CA GLN A 133 -15.17 6.89 24.00
C GLN A 133 -15.14 6.07 22.70
N TYR A 134 -14.57 6.60 21.61
CA TYR A 134 -14.46 5.90 20.34
C TYR A 134 -13.44 4.78 20.45
N SER A 135 -13.75 3.64 19.82
CA SER A 135 -12.75 2.59 19.57
C SER A 135 -11.66 3.12 18.62
N LEU A 136 -10.54 2.44 18.54
CA LEU A 136 -9.47 2.81 17.62
C LEU A 136 -9.98 2.87 16.17
N GLY A 137 -10.75 1.87 15.73
CA GLY A 137 -11.38 1.84 14.40
C GLY A 137 -12.35 3.02 14.17
N MET A 138 -13.17 3.39 15.16
CA MET A 138 -14.02 4.59 15.04
C MET A 138 -13.21 5.87 14.93
N LYS A 139 -12.10 5.99 15.68
CA LYS A 139 -11.17 7.13 15.59
C LYS A 139 -10.55 7.25 14.22
N GLN A 140 -10.10 6.12 13.68
CA GLN A 140 -9.50 6.06 12.35
C GLN A 140 -10.52 6.44 11.26
N ARG A 141 -11.72 5.88 11.32
CA ARG A 141 -12.82 6.23 10.41
C ARG A 141 -13.17 7.72 10.46
N LEU A 142 -13.20 8.31 11.65
CA LEU A 142 -13.42 9.76 11.78
C LEU A 142 -12.29 10.58 11.17
N ALA A 143 -11.04 10.14 11.30
CA ALA A 143 -9.88 10.78 10.69
C ALA A 143 -9.95 10.73 9.14
N ILE A 144 -10.38 9.59 8.60
CA ILE A 144 -10.62 9.46 7.15
C ILE A 144 -11.80 10.34 6.71
N ALA A 145 -12.90 10.39 7.50
CA ALA A 145 -14.02 11.29 7.22
C ALA A 145 -13.56 12.77 7.13
N LEU A 146 -12.66 13.18 8.00
CA LEU A 146 -12.05 14.52 7.94
C LEU A 146 -11.28 14.74 6.63
N ALA A 147 -10.52 13.74 6.19
CA ALA A 147 -9.73 13.83 4.97
C ALA A 147 -10.60 13.94 3.71
N VAL A 148 -11.78 13.28 3.68
CA VAL A 148 -12.66 13.25 2.49
C VAL A 148 -13.78 14.27 2.50
N MET A 149 -14.05 14.92 3.63
CA MET A 149 -15.22 15.75 3.89
C MET A 149 -15.41 16.89 2.85
N HIS A 150 -14.33 17.42 2.28
CA HIS A 150 -14.36 18.53 1.32
C HIS A 150 -14.30 18.06 -0.15
N ASP A 151 -14.52 16.77 -0.38
CA ASP A 151 -14.52 16.10 -1.69
C ASP A 151 -13.23 16.31 -2.52
N PRO A 152 -12.06 16.00 -1.96
CA PRO A 152 -10.78 16.20 -2.63
C PRO A 152 -10.63 15.32 -3.87
N GLU A 153 -9.74 15.72 -4.79
CA GLU A 153 -9.37 14.92 -5.97
C GLU A 153 -8.25 13.92 -5.67
N LEU A 154 -7.38 14.25 -4.70
CA LEU A 154 -6.26 13.45 -4.26
C LEU A 154 -6.35 13.23 -2.75
N LEU A 155 -6.11 11.99 -2.32
CA LEU A 155 -5.97 11.62 -0.90
C LEU A 155 -4.55 11.17 -0.62
N ILE A 156 -3.97 11.63 0.49
CA ILE A 156 -2.67 11.21 0.99
C ILE A 156 -2.88 10.68 2.42
N LEU A 157 -2.76 9.37 2.58
CA LEU A 157 -3.11 8.66 3.81
C LEU A 157 -1.89 7.92 4.37
N ASP A 158 -1.38 8.38 5.52
CA ASP A 158 -0.24 7.77 6.19
C ASP A 158 -0.70 6.69 7.17
N GLU A 159 -0.36 5.42 6.89
CA GLU A 159 -0.69 4.25 7.72
C GLU A 159 -2.18 4.18 8.17
N PRO A 160 -3.18 4.34 7.26
CA PRO A 160 -4.59 4.50 7.65
C PRO A 160 -5.23 3.24 8.25
N ILE A 161 -4.63 2.08 8.09
CA ILE A 161 -5.11 0.78 8.59
C ILE A 161 -4.32 0.27 9.79
N ASN A 162 -3.27 1.00 10.20
CA ASN A 162 -2.40 0.57 11.29
C ASN A 162 -3.15 0.46 12.62
N GLY A 163 -2.96 -0.68 13.31
CA GLY A 163 -3.54 -0.96 14.62
C GLY A 163 -5.04 -1.28 14.62
N LEU A 164 -5.65 -1.47 13.46
CA LEU A 164 -7.02 -1.95 13.35
C LEU A 164 -7.09 -3.47 13.47
N ASP A 165 -8.24 -3.97 13.90
CA ASP A 165 -8.55 -5.40 13.83
C ASP A 165 -8.86 -5.81 12.36
N PRO A 166 -8.86 -7.11 12.02
CA PRO A 166 -9.06 -7.57 10.66
C PRO A 166 -10.37 -7.06 10.00
N ILE A 167 -11.43 -6.89 10.78
CA ILE A 167 -12.70 -6.35 10.29
C ILE A 167 -12.56 -4.88 9.94
N GLY A 168 -11.93 -4.08 10.82
CA GLY A 168 -11.68 -2.67 10.59
C GLY A 168 -10.75 -2.42 9.39
N ILE A 169 -9.76 -3.27 9.18
CA ILE A 169 -8.88 -3.25 8.00
C ILE A 169 -9.70 -3.44 6.72
N ALA A 170 -10.55 -4.49 6.68
CA ALA A 170 -11.39 -4.78 5.53
C ALA A 170 -12.34 -3.61 5.22
N GLU A 171 -13.01 -3.04 6.24
CA GLU A 171 -13.91 -1.90 6.08
C GLU A 171 -13.19 -0.66 5.50
N VAL A 172 -12.00 -0.33 6.01
CA VAL A 172 -11.22 0.82 5.52
C VAL A 172 -10.72 0.57 4.10
N ARG A 173 -10.29 -0.64 3.79
CA ARG A 173 -9.86 -1.03 2.44
C ARG A 173 -11.00 -0.89 1.44
N ASP A 174 -12.17 -1.47 1.72
CA ASP A 174 -13.33 -1.41 0.84
C ASP A 174 -13.78 0.04 0.61
N PHE A 175 -13.72 0.86 1.66
CA PHE A 175 -13.99 2.29 1.57
C PHE A 175 -12.98 3.02 0.65
N ILE A 176 -11.67 2.79 0.81
CA ILE A 176 -10.63 3.40 -0.03
C ILE A 176 -10.83 2.96 -1.49
N ARG A 177 -11.13 1.69 -1.73
CA ARG A 177 -11.40 1.16 -3.06
C ARG A 177 -12.62 1.83 -3.71
N THR A 178 -13.73 1.97 -2.97
CA THR A 178 -14.94 2.69 -3.41
C THR A 178 -14.64 4.14 -3.80
N LEU A 179 -13.81 4.85 -3.04
CA LEU A 179 -13.41 6.23 -3.39
C LEU A 179 -12.66 6.30 -4.73
N CYS A 180 -11.81 5.32 -5.01
CA CYS A 180 -11.08 5.26 -6.27
C CYS A 180 -12.00 4.86 -7.42
N ASP A 181 -12.67 3.71 -7.31
CA ASP A 181 -13.40 3.07 -8.42
C ASP A 181 -14.69 3.80 -8.79
N GLU A 182 -15.47 4.23 -7.79
CA GLU A 182 -16.78 4.84 -8.03
C GLU A 182 -16.72 6.37 -8.11
N ARG A 183 -15.74 7.00 -7.44
CA ARG A 183 -15.64 8.46 -7.39
C ARG A 183 -14.43 9.02 -8.13
N GLY A 184 -13.63 8.18 -8.77
CA GLY A 184 -12.47 8.58 -9.57
C GLY A 184 -11.39 9.32 -8.78
N LYS A 185 -11.28 9.06 -7.46
CA LYS A 185 -10.26 9.71 -6.63
C LYS A 185 -8.90 9.05 -6.86
N THR A 186 -7.84 9.83 -6.75
CA THR A 186 -6.47 9.30 -6.69
C THR A 186 -6.06 9.18 -5.23
N ILE A 187 -5.39 8.11 -4.87
CA ILE A 187 -5.05 7.84 -3.47
C ILE A 187 -3.59 7.40 -3.37
N LEU A 188 -2.82 8.10 -2.55
CA LEU A 188 -1.50 7.70 -2.10
C LEU A 188 -1.62 7.22 -0.66
N ILE A 189 -1.32 5.96 -0.42
CA ILE A 189 -1.39 5.32 0.89
C ILE A 189 -0.02 4.79 1.29
N SER A 190 0.40 4.98 2.54
CA SER A 190 1.58 4.30 3.08
C SER A 190 1.19 3.09 3.92
N SER A 191 2.05 2.08 3.93
CA SER A 191 1.99 0.95 4.85
C SER A 191 3.38 0.35 5.07
N HIS A 192 3.52 -0.39 6.14
CA HIS A 192 4.67 -1.27 6.37
C HIS A 192 4.29 -2.75 6.20
N ILE A 193 3.04 -3.05 5.82
CA ILE A 193 2.49 -4.40 5.65
C ILE A 193 2.17 -4.60 4.17
N LEU A 194 2.97 -5.41 3.51
CA LEU A 194 2.87 -5.64 2.07
C LEU A 194 1.58 -6.34 1.68
N SER A 195 1.19 -7.40 2.41
CA SER A 195 -0.03 -8.17 2.13
C SER A 195 -1.31 -7.31 2.13
N GLU A 196 -1.34 -6.24 2.92
CA GLU A 196 -2.48 -5.32 2.94
C GLU A 196 -2.48 -4.37 1.74
N ILE A 197 -1.31 -3.87 1.35
CA ILE A 197 -1.16 -3.01 0.17
C ILE A 197 -1.46 -3.80 -1.11
N ALA A 198 -1.01 -5.05 -1.20
CA ALA A 198 -1.28 -5.93 -2.32
C ALA A 198 -2.78 -6.16 -2.58
N LEU A 199 -3.61 -6.11 -1.55
CA LEU A 199 -5.06 -6.24 -1.68
C LEU A 199 -5.76 -4.92 -2.05
N LEU A 200 -5.04 -3.80 -2.05
CA LEU A 200 -5.62 -2.47 -2.20
C LEU A 200 -5.05 -1.66 -3.35
N ALA A 201 -3.74 -1.67 -3.55
CA ALA A 201 -3.06 -0.79 -4.48
C ALA A 201 -3.14 -1.28 -5.94
N ASP A 202 -3.08 -0.35 -6.87
CA ASP A 202 -2.90 -0.63 -8.31
C ASP A 202 -1.42 -0.53 -8.68
N ASP A 203 -0.71 0.41 -8.05
CA ASP A 203 0.72 0.63 -8.23
C ASP A 203 1.39 0.65 -6.86
N ILE A 204 2.64 0.20 -6.79
CA ILE A 204 3.42 0.22 -5.55
C ILE A 204 4.78 0.86 -5.76
N GLY A 205 5.23 1.57 -4.74
CA GLY A 205 6.60 2.05 -4.60
C GLY A 205 7.20 1.53 -3.30
N ILE A 206 8.40 0.99 -3.37
CA ILE A 206 9.10 0.45 -2.21
C ILE A 206 10.20 1.40 -1.82
N ILE A 207 10.11 1.90 -0.60
CA ILE A 207 11.10 2.80 -0.04
C ILE A 207 11.84 2.14 1.13
N ASP A 208 13.16 2.18 1.09
CA ASP A 208 14.01 1.78 2.21
C ASP A 208 15.15 2.78 2.40
N HIS A 209 15.45 3.09 3.66
CA HIS A 209 16.48 4.08 4.03
C HIS A 209 16.40 5.40 3.23
N GLY A 210 15.19 5.84 2.90
CA GLY A 210 14.94 7.09 2.17
C GLY A 210 15.10 7.00 0.67
N VAL A 211 15.41 5.85 0.11
CA VAL A 211 15.57 5.61 -1.33
C VAL A 211 14.39 4.80 -1.87
N LEU A 212 13.81 5.22 -2.99
CA LEU A 212 12.85 4.41 -3.73
C LEU A 212 13.60 3.30 -4.46
N LEU A 213 13.38 2.06 -4.04
CA LEU A 213 14.07 0.90 -4.59
C LEU A 213 13.38 0.40 -5.86
N GLU A 214 12.06 0.44 -5.88
CA GLU A 214 11.24 -0.07 -6.98
C GLU A 214 9.92 0.71 -7.07
N GLU A 215 9.42 0.88 -8.29
CA GLU A 215 8.13 1.50 -8.58
C GLU A 215 7.52 0.77 -9.78
N GLU A 216 6.43 0.03 -9.55
CA GLU A 216 5.79 -0.79 -10.57
C GLU A 216 4.28 -0.92 -10.35
N SER A 217 3.55 -1.34 -11.38
CA SER A 217 2.17 -1.76 -11.20
C SER A 217 2.11 -3.12 -10.50
N LEU A 218 1.10 -3.31 -9.65
CA LEU A 218 0.90 -4.59 -8.95
C LEU A 218 0.71 -5.74 -9.95
N ALA A 219 0.01 -5.49 -11.07
CA ALA A 219 -0.20 -6.48 -12.12
C ALA A 219 1.11 -6.94 -12.80
N GLU A 220 2.09 -6.04 -12.98
CA GLU A 220 3.41 -6.40 -13.51
C GLU A 220 4.22 -7.21 -12.50
N LEU A 221 4.14 -6.85 -11.22
CA LEU A 221 4.78 -7.61 -10.14
C LEU A 221 4.21 -9.03 -10.01
N GLU A 222 2.89 -9.18 -10.07
CA GLU A 222 2.23 -10.50 -10.05
C GLU A 222 2.63 -11.36 -11.26
N GLN A 223 2.85 -10.74 -12.44
CA GLN A 223 3.34 -11.46 -13.61
C GLN A 223 4.80 -11.91 -13.47
N LYS A 224 5.62 -11.12 -12.77
CA LYS A 224 7.04 -11.47 -12.46
C LYS A 224 7.12 -12.56 -11.39
N ASN A 225 6.18 -12.58 -10.44
CA ASN A 225 6.06 -13.60 -9.41
C ASN A 225 5.53 -14.90 -10.03
N GLY A 226 6.46 -15.72 -10.49
CA GLY A 226 6.15 -16.99 -11.14
C GLY A 226 5.53 -17.98 -10.16
N LYS A 227 4.42 -18.63 -10.56
CA LYS A 227 3.99 -19.85 -9.90
C LYS A 227 5.03 -20.92 -10.12
N VAL A 228 5.43 -21.60 -9.07
CA VAL A 228 6.37 -22.73 -9.14
C VAL A 228 5.78 -23.94 -8.44
N LEU A 229 6.05 -25.12 -8.96
CA LEU A 229 5.78 -26.35 -8.22
C LEU A 229 6.96 -26.60 -7.27
N ARG A 230 6.68 -26.62 -5.97
CA ARG A 230 7.68 -26.92 -4.93
C ARG A 230 7.51 -28.34 -4.43
N PHE A 231 8.63 -29.05 -4.33
CA PHE A 231 8.67 -30.40 -3.79
C PHE A 231 9.68 -30.46 -2.65
N THR A 232 9.28 -31.08 -1.55
CA THR A 232 10.17 -31.43 -0.44
C THR A 232 10.38 -32.93 -0.44
N VAL A 233 11.60 -33.36 -0.70
CA VAL A 233 11.96 -34.77 -0.90
C VAL A 233 13.21 -35.13 -0.12
N SER A 234 13.43 -36.42 0.13
CA SER A 234 14.61 -36.89 0.86
C SER A 234 15.94 -36.58 0.16
N ASN A 235 15.95 -36.39 -1.17
CA ASN A 235 17.13 -36.06 -1.98
C ASN A 235 16.71 -35.25 -3.21
N ALA A 236 16.78 -33.93 -3.12
CA ALA A 236 16.37 -33.03 -4.18
C ALA A 236 17.25 -33.12 -5.45
N PRO A 237 18.57 -33.26 -5.40
CA PRO A 237 19.40 -33.50 -6.58
C PRO A 237 18.98 -34.71 -7.40
N VAL A 238 18.67 -35.85 -6.75
CA VAL A 238 18.20 -37.07 -7.44
C VAL A 238 16.82 -36.84 -8.05
N ALA A 239 15.90 -36.20 -7.32
CA ALA A 239 14.58 -35.85 -7.82
C ALA A 239 14.66 -34.91 -9.05
N ALA A 240 15.55 -33.95 -9.04
CA ALA A 240 15.76 -33.01 -10.16
C ALA A 240 16.28 -33.79 -11.42
N GLN A 241 17.18 -34.75 -11.25
CA GLN A 241 17.65 -35.62 -12.37
C GLN A 241 16.51 -36.43 -12.97
N LEU A 242 15.64 -37.02 -12.15
CA LEU A 242 14.47 -37.76 -12.61
C LEU A 242 13.51 -36.88 -13.42
N LEU A 243 13.21 -35.68 -12.94
CA LEU A 243 12.37 -34.72 -13.67
C LEU A 243 12.98 -34.34 -15.02
N GLN A 244 14.28 -34.08 -15.07
CA GLN A 244 14.96 -33.65 -16.29
C GLN A 244 15.12 -34.79 -17.30
N GLN A 245 15.56 -35.97 -16.86
CA GLN A 245 15.91 -37.05 -17.75
C GLN A 245 14.71 -37.87 -18.21
N GLU A 246 13.75 -38.10 -17.33
CA GLU A 246 12.62 -39.02 -17.61
C GLU A 246 11.32 -38.27 -17.91
N MET A 247 11.12 -37.10 -17.33
CA MET A 247 9.88 -36.31 -17.53
C MET A 247 10.07 -35.09 -18.44
N GLY A 248 11.30 -34.84 -18.89
CA GLY A 248 11.60 -33.79 -19.87
C GLY A 248 11.44 -32.33 -19.32
N VAL A 249 11.44 -32.19 -18.03
CA VAL A 249 11.31 -30.87 -17.38
C VAL A 249 12.63 -30.13 -17.48
N ARG A 250 12.64 -28.92 -18.04
CA ARG A 250 13.86 -28.15 -18.28
C ARG A 250 14.21 -27.16 -17.18
N ASP A 251 13.20 -26.56 -16.54
CA ASP A 251 13.39 -25.51 -15.55
C ASP A 251 13.15 -26.08 -14.14
N VAL A 252 14.19 -26.70 -13.60
CA VAL A 252 14.24 -27.29 -12.26
C VAL A 252 15.40 -26.65 -11.51
N ALA A 253 15.10 -25.98 -10.38
CA ALA A 253 16.08 -25.43 -9.45
C ALA A 253 16.10 -26.26 -8.16
N VAL A 254 17.29 -26.59 -7.67
CA VAL A 254 17.50 -27.25 -6.38
C VAL A 254 17.87 -26.15 -5.39
N GLU A 255 16.97 -25.89 -4.44
CA GLU A 255 17.17 -24.85 -3.42
C GLU A 255 18.14 -25.32 -2.32
N ASN A 256 17.98 -26.56 -1.92
CA ASN A 256 18.85 -27.23 -0.94
C ASN A 256 18.80 -28.75 -1.12
N GLY A 257 19.40 -29.50 -0.19
CA GLY A 257 19.46 -30.98 -0.28
C GLY A 257 18.10 -31.69 -0.28
N GLN A 258 17.02 -31.00 0.10
CA GLN A 258 15.68 -31.59 0.27
C GLN A 258 14.59 -30.85 -0.51
N GLU A 259 14.82 -29.63 -0.97
CA GLU A 259 13.83 -28.82 -1.67
C GLU A 259 14.23 -28.52 -3.09
N LEU A 260 13.28 -28.66 -4.00
CA LEU A 260 13.42 -28.26 -5.40
C LEU A 260 12.17 -27.54 -5.89
N THR A 261 12.36 -26.66 -6.84
CA THR A 261 11.31 -25.88 -7.50
C THR A 261 11.30 -26.15 -8.99
N VAL A 262 10.10 -26.16 -9.58
CA VAL A 262 9.86 -26.37 -11.02
C VAL A 262 8.98 -25.27 -11.53
N ARG A 263 9.43 -24.53 -12.55
CA ARG A 263 8.66 -23.44 -13.18
C ARG A 263 7.74 -23.92 -14.30
N ASP A 264 7.91 -25.15 -14.81
CA ASP A 264 6.97 -25.71 -15.80
C ASP A 264 5.70 -26.21 -15.12
N LEU A 265 4.67 -25.38 -15.12
CA LEU A 265 3.36 -25.68 -14.50
C LEU A 265 2.56 -26.77 -15.26
N ARG A 266 3.02 -27.20 -16.45
CA ARG A 266 2.39 -28.29 -17.18
C ARG A 266 2.77 -29.68 -16.62
N LEU A 267 3.73 -29.71 -15.69
CA LEU A 267 4.12 -30.95 -15.01
C LEU A 267 2.93 -31.47 -14.18
N ASP A 268 2.56 -32.72 -14.45
CA ASP A 268 1.64 -33.45 -13.59
C ASP A 268 2.34 -33.76 -12.25
N THR A 269 1.97 -33.02 -11.21
CA THR A 269 2.52 -33.17 -9.87
C THR A 269 2.31 -34.59 -9.32
N GLY A 270 1.15 -35.20 -9.62
CA GLY A 270 0.86 -36.58 -9.20
C GLY A 270 1.78 -37.61 -9.86
N ALA A 271 2.05 -37.45 -11.15
CA ALA A 271 3.00 -38.32 -11.89
C ALA A 271 4.44 -38.10 -11.34
N ALA A 272 4.85 -36.88 -11.07
CA ALA A 272 6.17 -36.59 -10.49
C ALA A 272 6.35 -37.25 -9.11
N VAL A 273 5.37 -37.05 -8.21
CA VAL A 273 5.39 -37.68 -6.87
C VAL A 273 5.44 -39.21 -6.97
N ARG A 274 4.64 -39.81 -7.84
CA ARG A 274 4.69 -41.28 -8.07
C ARG A 274 6.08 -41.72 -8.49
N ARG A 275 6.68 -41.01 -9.44
CA ARG A 275 8.01 -41.35 -9.95
C ARG A 275 9.09 -41.22 -8.89
N PHE A 276 9.02 -40.20 -8.03
CA PHE A 276 9.94 -40.05 -6.88
C PHE A 276 9.84 -41.24 -5.92
N VAL A 277 8.62 -41.66 -5.56
CA VAL A 277 8.38 -42.76 -4.66
C VAL A 277 8.89 -44.10 -5.27
N GLU A 278 8.64 -44.34 -6.57
CA GLU A 278 9.16 -45.51 -7.31
C GLU A 278 10.68 -45.53 -7.35
N ALA A 279 11.33 -44.36 -7.34
CA ALA A 279 12.80 -44.27 -7.27
C ALA A 279 13.35 -44.37 -5.82
N GLY A 280 12.49 -44.64 -4.82
CA GLY A 280 12.89 -44.80 -3.42
C GLY A 280 13.04 -43.47 -2.66
N LEU A 281 12.59 -42.36 -3.21
CA LEU A 281 12.59 -41.09 -2.51
C LEU A 281 11.36 -40.97 -1.63
N VAL A 282 11.53 -40.37 -0.45
CA VAL A 282 10.42 -39.97 0.39
C VAL A 282 10.00 -38.54 -0.02
N VAL A 283 8.71 -38.35 -0.30
CA VAL A 283 8.12 -37.07 -0.62
C VAL A 283 7.36 -36.58 0.62
N SER A 284 7.82 -35.51 1.22
CA SER A 284 7.20 -34.91 2.42
C SER A 284 6.15 -33.90 2.04
N ASP A 285 6.34 -33.19 0.93
CA ASP A 285 5.41 -32.18 0.44
C ASP A 285 5.52 -31.99 -1.09
N ALA A 286 4.39 -31.62 -1.72
CA ALA A 286 4.32 -31.29 -3.14
C ALA A 286 3.13 -30.37 -3.38
N HIS A 287 3.40 -29.10 -3.64
CA HIS A 287 2.33 -28.11 -3.83
C HIS A 287 2.72 -27.05 -4.87
N LEU A 288 1.69 -26.40 -5.42
CA LEU A 288 1.87 -25.18 -6.20
C LEU A 288 2.20 -24.06 -5.22
N TYR A 289 3.40 -23.52 -5.34
CA TYR A 289 3.85 -22.36 -4.57
C TYR A 289 3.72 -21.12 -5.45
N GLU A 290 3.01 -20.14 -4.94
CA GLU A 290 3.00 -18.80 -5.52
C GLU A 290 3.93 -17.98 -4.64
N ASP A 291 5.03 -17.49 -5.22
CA ASP A 291 5.89 -16.54 -4.51
C ASP A 291 5.01 -15.41 -4.05
N THR A 292 4.96 -15.21 -2.75
CA THR A 292 4.25 -14.05 -2.23
C THR A 292 5.06 -12.81 -2.56
N LEU A 293 4.40 -11.66 -2.71
CA LEU A 293 5.12 -10.39 -2.83
C LEU A 293 6.10 -10.20 -1.67
N GLU A 294 5.81 -10.78 -0.50
CA GLU A 294 6.71 -10.77 0.67
C GLU A 294 8.00 -11.56 0.45
N ASP A 295 7.95 -12.64 -0.35
CA ASP A 295 9.14 -13.43 -0.69
C ASP A 295 10.00 -12.73 -1.75
N TYR A 296 9.36 -11.98 -2.65
CA TYR A 296 10.05 -11.15 -3.64
C TYR A 296 10.89 -10.04 -2.98
N PHE A 297 10.45 -9.54 -1.81
CA PHE A 297 11.08 -8.42 -1.11
C PHE A 297 11.95 -8.84 0.08
N LYS A 298 12.21 -10.11 0.31
CA LYS A 298 13.20 -10.62 1.28
C LYS A 298 14.60 -10.61 0.72
#